data_e4d8570bd27ff8ed2cfe96f7185b9432
#
_entry.id   e4d8570bd27ff8ed2cfe96f7185b9432
#
_cell.length_a   1.000
_cell.length_b   1.000
_cell.length_c   1.000
_cell.angle_alpha   90.00
_cell.angle_beta   90.00
_cell.angle_gamma   90.00
#
_symmetry.space_group_name_H-M   'P 1'
#
loop_
_entity.id
_entity.type
_entity.pdbx_description
1 polymer ?
#
loop_
_entity_poly.entity_id
_entity_poly.type
_entity_poly.pdbx_seq_one_letter_code
_entity_poly.pdbx_strand_id
1 'polypeptide(L)'
;ANVTVTEERKELYDFASYRQDLLGFAVRADSSIAKIETADDISGLKIVVGSGTNQEKVLLSWNQELSAAGKTPADLQYYDDNAAATLALLSGRVDATFGPNATAAWAARDTGETKVVGVVPGGYPLQADIAAGTKKGNGLVEPVQIVLNDLIANGKYAEVLKAWNLDSEGISTSQINPPGLPKS
;
A
#
# COMPACT_ATOMS: atom_id res chain seq x y z
N ALA A 1 11.84 2.42 2.57
CA ALA A 1 10.93 1.71 3.49
C ALA A 1 9.52 2.30 3.38
N ASN A 2 8.51 1.47 3.53
CA ASN A 2 7.11 1.89 3.46
C ASN A 2 6.60 2.07 4.89
N VAL A 3 6.77 3.27 5.46
CA VAL A 3 6.36 3.57 6.84
C VAL A 3 5.12 4.46 6.82
N THR A 4 3.97 3.85 7.08
CA THR A 4 2.68 4.55 7.23
C THR A 4 2.70 5.41 8.48
N VAL A 5 2.25 6.65 8.38
CA VAL A 5 2.06 7.53 9.54
C VAL A 5 0.84 7.08 10.33
N THR A 6 1.05 6.83 11.64
CA THR A 6 -0.04 6.53 12.58
C THR A 6 0.11 7.40 13.83
N GLU A 7 -1.00 7.71 14.51
CA GLU A 7 -0.96 8.51 15.74
C GLU A 7 -0.13 7.85 16.87
N GLU A 8 -0.13 6.50 16.91
CA GLU A 8 0.70 5.75 17.83
C GLU A 8 2.20 5.93 17.55
N ARG A 9 2.62 5.84 16.26
CA ARG A 9 4.03 6.01 15.88
C ARG A 9 4.53 7.43 16.12
N LYS A 10 3.66 8.44 15.99
CA LYS A 10 3.98 9.85 16.26
C LYS A 10 4.34 10.12 17.74
N GLU A 11 4.06 9.21 18.65
CA GLU A 11 4.51 9.32 20.04
C GLU A 11 6.03 9.14 20.18
N LEU A 12 6.64 8.34 19.30
CA LEU A 12 8.05 7.94 19.35
C LEU A 12 8.91 8.55 18.25
N TYR A 13 8.28 8.96 17.14
CA TYR A 13 8.97 9.44 15.94
C TYR A 13 8.38 10.73 15.42
N ASP A 14 9.22 11.53 14.75
CA ASP A 14 8.78 12.64 13.90
C ASP A 14 8.84 12.19 12.45
N PHE A 15 7.88 12.64 11.64
CA PHE A 15 7.66 12.20 10.27
C PHE A 15 7.68 13.36 9.30
N ALA A 16 8.38 13.21 8.16
CA ALA A 16 8.23 14.08 6.99
C ALA A 16 7.59 13.24 5.87
N SER A 17 6.36 13.60 5.46
CA SER A 17 5.64 12.83 4.42
C SER A 17 6.30 12.99 3.05
N TYR A 18 6.31 11.91 2.25
CA TYR A 18 6.90 11.97 0.91
C TYR A 18 6.07 11.27 -0.17
N ARG A 19 5.00 10.58 0.16
CA ARG A 19 3.99 10.06 -0.78
C ARG A 19 2.74 9.57 -0.04
N GLN A 20 1.66 9.36 -0.77
CA GLN A 20 0.47 8.71 -0.22
C GLN A 20 0.74 7.20 0.00
N ASP A 21 0.10 6.63 1.03
CA ASP A 21 0.11 5.20 1.27
C ASP A 21 -1.01 4.55 0.47
N LEU A 22 -0.63 3.87 -0.61
CA LEU A 22 -1.55 3.09 -1.40
C LEU A 22 -1.21 1.60 -1.34
N LEU A 23 -2.24 0.78 -1.27
CA LEU A 23 -2.20 -0.68 -1.33
C LEU A 23 -2.70 -1.15 -2.67
N GLY A 24 -2.01 -2.12 -3.28
CA GLY A 24 -2.34 -2.62 -4.61
C GLY A 24 -2.76 -4.08 -4.60
N PHE A 25 -3.79 -4.41 -5.37
CA PHE A 25 -4.12 -5.78 -5.75
C PHE A 25 -3.35 -6.15 -7.02
N ALA A 26 -2.49 -7.15 -6.94
CA ALA A 26 -1.79 -7.70 -8.10
C ALA A 26 -2.30 -9.11 -8.41
N VAL A 27 -2.53 -9.36 -9.69
CA VAL A 27 -2.93 -10.66 -10.24
C VAL A 27 -1.93 -11.09 -11.32
N ARG A 28 -1.97 -12.33 -11.78
CA ARG A 28 -1.18 -12.75 -12.93
C ARG A 28 -1.52 -11.90 -14.15
N ALA A 29 -0.56 -11.68 -15.03
CA ALA A 29 -0.74 -10.88 -16.25
C ALA A 29 -1.86 -11.43 -17.14
N ASP A 30 -2.00 -12.76 -17.23
CA ASP A 30 -3.03 -13.47 -18.01
C ASP A 30 -4.37 -13.67 -17.29
N SER A 31 -4.49 -13.18 -16.03
CA SER A 31 -5.73 -13.29 -15.25
C SER A 31 -6.89 -12.55 -15.93
N SER A 32 -8.08 -13.16 -15.87
CA SER A 32 -9.34 -12.55 -16.33
C SER A 32 -9.84 -11.46 -15.35
N ILE A 33 -9.29 -11.36 -14.15
CA ILE A 33 -9.64 -10.30 -13.20
C ILE A 33 -9.10 -8.98 -13.75
N ALA A 34 -10.02 -8.10 -14.15
CA ALA A 34 -9.68 -6.83 -14.77
C ALA A 34 -9.60 -5.68 -13.74
N LYS A 35 -10.35 -5.80 -12.63
CA LYS A 35 -10.53 -4.73 -11.66
C LYS A 35 -10.88 -5.27 -10.28
N ILE A 36 -10.33 -4.66 -9.22
CA ILE A 36 -10.71 -4.84 -7.81
C ILE A 36 -10.75 -3.47 -7.15
N GLU A 37 -11.95 -2.98 -6.80
CA GLU A 37 -12.15 -1.66 -6.17
C GLU A 37 -13.04 -1.71 -4.93
N THR A 38 -13.83 -2.76 -4.79
CA THR A 38 -14.83 -2.91 -3.73
C THR A 38 -14.74 -4.29 -3.10
N ALA A 39 -15.36 -4.45 -1.94
CA ALA A 39 -15.48 -5.75 -1.28
C ALA A 39 -16.11 -6.82 -2.21
N ASP A 40 -17.07 -6.42 -3.04
CA ASP A 40 -17.74 -7.34 -3.97
C ASP A 40 -16.79 -8.01 -4.96
N ASP A 41 -15.77 -7.28 -5.39
CA ASP A 41 -14.82 -7.76 -6.39
C ASP A 41 -13.88 -8.86 -5.86
N ILE A 42 -13.77 -9.00 -4.53
CA ILE A 42 -12.95 -10.05 -3.91
C ILE A 42 -13.74 -11.26 -3.43
N SER A 43 -15.06 -11.29 -3.65
CA SER A 43 -15.90 -12.38 -3.15
C SER A 43 -15.43 -13.74 -3.67
N GLY A 44 -15.06 -14.64 -2.73
CA GLY A 44 -14.60 -16.00 -3.01
C GLY A 44 -13.19 -16.13 -3.59
N LEU A 45 -12.45 -15.01 -3.77
CA LEU A 45 -11.06 -15.05 -4.23
C LEU A 45 -10.12 -15.54 -3.12
N LYS A 46 -9.03 -16.20 -3.51
CA LYS A 46 -7.89 -16.51 -2.66
C LYS A 46 -6.86 -15.39 -2.75
N ILE A 47 -6.62 -14.70 -1.65
CA ILE A 47 -5.77 -13.50 -1.64
C ILE A 47 -4.63 -13.66 -0.64
N VAL A 48 -3.39 -13.50 -1.11
CA VAL A 48 -2.22 -13.43 -0.24
C VAL A 48 -2.13 -12.06 0.42
N VAL A 49 -1.94 -12.06 1.73
CA VAL A 49 -1.75 -10.84 2.53
C VAL A 49 -0.79 -11.11 3.69
N GLY A 50 -0.08 -10.08 4.14
CA GLY A 50 0.79 -10.15 5.32
C GLY A 50 -0.03 -10.11 6.62
N SER A 51 0.25 -11.03 7.54
CA SER A 51 -0.40 -11.05 8.85
C SER A 51 0.00 -9.86 9.73
N GLY A 52 -0.93 -9.33 10.52
CA GLY A 52 -0.73 -8.19 11.42
C GLY A 52 -0.54 -6.84 10.72
N THR A 53 -0.86 -6.75 9.43
CA THR A 53 -0.67 -5.54 8.61
C THR A 53 -1.96 -4.73 8.45
N ASN A 54 -1.82 -3.46 8.00
CA ASN A 54 -2.96 -2.65 7.60
C ASN A 54 -3.74 -3.28 6.44
N GLN A 55 -3.05 -3.95 5.52
CA GLN A 55 -3.64 -4.66 4.40
C GLN A 55 -4.59 -5.75 4.87
N GLU A 56 -4.18 -6.53 5.85
CA GLU A 56 -5.03 -7.57 6.44
C GLU A 56 -6.30 -6.95 7.06
N LYS A 57 -6.15 -5.84 7.81
CA LYS A 57 -7.30 -5.14 8.41
C LYS A 57 -8.32 -4.71 7.36
N VAL A 58 -7.87 -4.20 6.20
CA VAL A 58 -8.75 -3.83 5.09
C VAL A 58 -9.51 -5.05 4.56
N LEU A 59 -8.81 -6.16 4.29
CA LEU A 59 -9.46 -7.38 3.78
C LEU A 59 -10.41 -8.01 4.81
N LEU A 60 -10.08 -7.98 6.09
CA LEU A 60 -10.98 -8.45 7.15
C LEU A 60 -12.25 -7.60 7.23
N SER A 61 -12.13 -6.27 7.09
CA SER A 61 -13.31 -5.38 7.01
C SER A 61 -14.17 -5.70 5.80
N TRP A 62 -13.56 -5.87 4.62
CA TRP A 62 -14.28 -6.25 3.41
C TRP A 62 -14.95 -7.62 3.51
N ASN A 63 -14.29 -8.59 4.16
CA ASN A 63 -14.89 -9.90 4.43
C ASN A 63 -16.10 -9.82 5.38
N GLN A 64 -16.09 -8.89 6.33
CA GLN A 64 -17.27 -8.62 7.17
C GLN A 64 -18.44 -8.04 6.34
N GLU A 65 -18.14 -7.08 5.44
CA GLU A 65 -19.13 -6.53 4.51
C GLU A 65 -19.75 -7.61 3.62
N LEU A 66 -18.91 -8.47 3.02
CA LEU A 66 -19.37 -9.60 2.21
C LEU A 66 -20.26 -10.55 3.00
N SER A 67 -19.83 -10.91 4.22
CA SER A 67 -20.62 -11.81 5.09
C SER A 67 -21.96 -11.20 5.46
N ALA A 68 -22.01 -9.90 5.78
CA ALA A 68 -23.24 -9.19 6.08
C ALA A 68 -24.20 -9.11 4.88
N ALA A 69 -23.64 -9.08 3.66
CA ALA A 69 -24.39 -9.11 2.40
C ALA A 69 -24.77 -10.55 1.94
N GLY A 70 -24.44 -11.60 2.71
CA GLY A 70 -24.68 -12.99 2.34
C GLY A 70 -23.80 -13.50 1.20
N LYS A 71 -22.68 -12.84 0.92
CA LYS A 71 -21.70 -13.23 -0.10
C LYS A 71 -20.56 -14.04 0.53
N THR A 72 -19.83 -14.77 -0.31
CA THR A 72 -18.69 -15.56 0.14
C THR A 72 -17.50 -14.65 0.45
N PRO A 73 -16.95 -14.65 1.67
CA PRO A 73 -15.72 -13.93 1.99
C PRO A 73 -14.54 -14.39 1.13
N ALA A 74 -13.55 -13.52 0.95
CA ALA A 74 -12.27 -13.91 0.36
C ALA A 74 -11.52 -14.85 1.32
N ASP A 75 -10.82 -15.84 0.76
CA ASP A 75 -9.95 -16.76 1.48
C ASP A 75 -8.56 -16.14 1.61
N LEU A 76 -8.21 -15.66 2.82
CA LEU A 76 -6.94 -14.99 3.08
C LEU A 76 -5.83 -16.01 3.29
N GLN A 77 -4.78 -15.92 2.47
CA GLN A 77 -3.63 -16.82 2.49
C GLN A 77 -2.40 -16.10 3.04
N TYR A 78 -1.67 -16.77 3.91
CA TYR A 78 -0.48 -16.23 4.58
C TYR A 78 0.74 -17.06 4.20
N TYR A 79 1.82 -16.39 3.82
CA TYR A 79 3.09 -17.00 3.45
C TYR A 79 4.22 -16.37 4.26
N ASP A 80 5.18 -17.18 4.68
CA ASP A 80 6.31 -16.73 5.50
C ASP A 80 7.32 -15.88 4.73
N ASP A 81 7.35 -16.04 3.40
CA ASP A 81 8.24 -15.26 2.54
C ASP A 81 7.58 -14.83 1.22
N ASN A 82 8.12 -13.76 0.63
CA ASN A 82 7.62 -13.19 -0.61
C ASN A 82 7.82 -14.09 -1.84
N ALA A 83 8.85 -14.95 -1.85
CA ALA A 83 9.11 -15.83 -2.98
C ALA A 83 8.04 -16.93 -3.06
N ALA A 84 7.68 -17.52 -1.91
CA ALA A 84 6.58 -18.48 -1.82
C ALA A 84 5.23 -17.86 -2.19
N ALA A 85 4.96 -16.62 -1.75
CA ALA A 85 3.77 -15.86 -2.12
C ALA A 85 3.69 -15.61 -3.63
N THR A 86 4.79 -15.16 -4.24
CA THR A 86 4.90 -14.93 -5.68
C THR A 86 4.69 -16.22 -6.46
N LEU A 87 5.32 -17.31 -6.05
CA LEU A 87 5.16 -18.62 -6.69
C LEU A 87 3.70 -19.13 -6.59
N ALA A 88 3.03 -18.90 -5.46
CA ALA A 88 1.61 -19.25 -5.30
C ALA A 88 0.72 -18.47 -6.28
N LEU A 89 0.99 -17.17 -6.49
CA LEU A 89 0.28 -16.35 -7.46
C LEU A 89 0.56 -16.84 -8.89
N LEU A 90 1.81 -16.98 -9.28
CA LEU A 90 2.19 -17.36 -10.65
C LEU A 90 1.74 -18.78 -11.02
N SER A 91 1.69 -19.70 -10.06
CA SER A 91 1.17 -21.05 -10.26
C SER A 91 -0.37 -21.15 -10.26
N GLY A 92 -1.08 -20.05 -9.97
CA GLY A 92 -2.54 -20.04 -9.88
C GLY A 92 -3.11 -20.72 -8.64
N ARG A 93 -2.31 -20.95 -7.60
CA ARG A 93 -2.81 -21.43 -6.30
C ARG A 93 -3.63 -20.38 -5.57
N VAL A 94 -3.33 -19.10 -5.81
CA VAL A 94 -4.07 -17.94 -5.33
C VAL A 94 -4.41 -17.04 -6.51
N ASP A 95 -5.46 -16.23 -6.34
CA ASP A 95 -5.99 -15.39 -7.40
C ASP A 95 -5.31 -14.02 -7.42
N ALA A 96 -4.96 -13.49 -6.25
CA ALA A 96 -4.36 -12.18 -6.09
C ALA A 96 -3.38 -12.12 -4.91
N THR A 97 -2.51 -11.10 -4.93
CA THR A 97 -1.78 -10.62 -3.74
C THR A 97 -2.25 -9.22 -3.40
N PHE A 98 -2.25 -8.87 -2.12
CA PHE A 98 -2.60 -7.54 -1.65
C PHE A 98 -1.52 -7.00 -0.70
N GLY A 99 -0.89 -5.90 -1.11
CA GLY A 99 0.28 -5.35 -0.40
C GLY A 99 0.57 -3.91 -0.81
N PRO A 100 1.73 -3.35 -0.40
CA PRO A 100 2.12 -2.00 -0.80
C PRO A 100 2.12 -1.85 -2.33
N ASN A 101 1.39 -0.85 -2.85
CA ASN A 101 1.27 -0.64 -4.30
C ASN A 101 2.64 -0.46 -4.98
N ALA A 102 3.59 0.21 -4.32
CA ALA A 102 4.94 0.38 -4.85
C ALA A 102 5.63 -0.95 -5.17
N THR A 103 5.44 -1.98 -4.33
CA THR A 103 6.00 -3.31 -4.56
C THR A 103 5.27 -4.02 -5.71
N ALA A 104 3.95 -3.93 -5.75
CA ALA A 104 3.13 -4.54 -6.80
C ALA A 104 3.41 -3.90 -8.18
N ALA A 105 3.46 -2.57 -8.25
CA ALA A 105 3.77 -1.83 -9.47
C ALA A 105 5.19 -2.13 -10.00
N TRP A 106 6.17 -2.22 -9.09
CA TRP A 106 7.53 -2.61 -9.44
C TRP A 106 7.58 -4.03 -10.02
N ALA A 107 7.01 -5.02 -9.33
CA ALA A 107 7.00 -6.41 -9.79
C ALA A 107 6.32 -6.55 -11.17
N ALA A 108 5.18 -5.89 -11.36
CA ALA A 108 4.48 -5.88 -12.64
C ALA A 108 5.33 -5.31 -13.79
N ARG A 109 6.09 -4.25 -13.52
CA ARG A 109 6.98 -3.64 -14.52
C ARG A 109 8.23 -4.47 -14.79
N ASP A 110 8.85 -5.00 -13.74
CA ASP A 110 10.16 -5.68 -13.83
C ASP A 110 10.05 -7.03 -14.55
N THR A 111 9.04 -7.83 -14.21
CA THR A 111 8.88 -9.19 -14.75
C THR A 111 7.86 -9.27 -15.88
N GLY A 112 6.85 -8.41 -15.89
CA GLY A 112 5.69 -8.52 -16.79
C GLY A 112 4.78 -9.73 -16.51
N GLU A 113 5.04 -10.50 -15.45
CA GLU A 113 4.27 -11.70 -15.09
C GLU A 113 3.00 -11.39 -14.29
N THR A 114 2.92 -10.18 -13.74
CA THR A 114 1.77 -9.69 -12.97
C THR A 114 1.25 -8.37 -13.49
N LYS A 115 0.04 -7.99 -13.08
CA LYS A 115 -0.55 -6.66 -13.31
C LYS A 115 -1.27 -6.19 -12.05
N VAL A 116 -1.24 -4.88 -11.79
CA VAL A 116 -2.04 -4.25 -10.73
C VAL A 116 -3.44 -4.00 -11.29
N VAL A 117 -4.46 -4.47 -10.57
CA VAL A 117 -5.87 -4.40 -11.00
C VAL A 117 -6.74 -3.59 -10.03
N GLY A 118 -6.18 -3.05 -8.98
CA GLY A 118 -6.89 -2.20 -8.03
C GLY A 118 -5.93 -1.57 -7.04
N VAL A 119 -6.28 -0.37 -6.60
CA VAL A 119 -5.50 0.39 -5.62
C VAL A 119 -6.44 1.03 -4.62
N VAL A 120 -6.14 0.90 -3.34
CA VAL A 120 -6.93 1.48 -2.25
C VAL A 120 -6.02 2.19 -1.24
N PRO A 121 -6.52 3.18 -0.48
CA PRO A 121 -5.75 3.83 0.59
C PRO A 121 -5.23 2.84 1.62
N GLY A 122 -4.02 3.06 2.13
CA GLY A 122 -3.36 2.20 3.12
C GLY A 122 -4.06 2.11 4.48
N GLY A 123 -4.96 3.03 4.77
CA GLY A 123 -5.83 3.03 5.94
C GLY A 123 -7.31 2.95 5.60
N TYR A 124 -7.67 2.35 4.46
CA TYR A 124 -9.03 2.33 3.95
C TYR A 124 -10.11 2.21 5.07
N PRO A 125 -11.17 3.06 5.05
CA PRO A 125 -11.46 4.09 4.04
C PRO A 125 -10.67 5.41 4.21
N LEU A 126 -9.83 5.51 5.23
CA LEU A 126 -9.03 6.71 5.51
C LEU A 126 -7.80 6.78 4.60
N GLN A 127 -7.42 8.00 4.24
CA GLN A 127 -6.13 8.27 3.60
C GLN A 127 -5.01 8.20 4.64
N ALA A 128 -3.82 7.83 4.20
CA ALA A 128 -2.62 7.84 5.01
C ALA A 128 -1.42 8.26 4.16
N ASP A 129 -0.40 8.80 4.82
CA ASP A 129 0.86 9.15 4.18
C ASP A 129 1.94 8.14 4.53
N ILE A 130 2.85 7.93 3.59
CA ILE A 130 4.16 7.35 3.82
C ILE A 130 5.14 8.46 4.12
N ALA A 131 5.95 8.28 5.15
CA ALA A 131 6.87 9.29 5.61
C ALA A 131 8.27 8.76 5.94
N ALA A 132 9.24 9.64 5.87
CA ALA A 132 10.56 9.45 6.46
C ALA A 132 10.44 9.68 7.97
N GLY A 133 10.69 8.64 8.75
CA GLY A 133 10.66 8.70 10.21
C GLY A 133 12.03 9.03 10.80
N THR A 134 12.06 9.96 11.75
CA THR A 134 13.24 10.29 12.55
C THR A 134 12.93 10.09 14.04
N LYS A 135 13.95 9.92 14.88
CA LYS A 135 13.72 9.87 16.32
C LYS A 135 13.10 11.21 16.78
N LYS A 136 12.04 11.14 17.56
CA LYS A 136 11.31 12.31 18.03
C LYS A 136 12.23 13.33 18.72
N GLY A 137 12.10 14.60 18.32
CA GLY A 137 12.83 15.72 18.89
C GLY A 137 14.32 15.76 18.59
N ASN A 138 14.82 14.99 17.60
CA ASN A 138 16.25 14.99 17.23
C ASN A 138 16.64 16.09 16.24
N GLY A 139 15.68 16.90 15.76
CA GLY A 139 15.90 18.02 14.84
C GLY A 139 16.17 17.63 13.39
N LEU A 140 16.01 16.35 12.99
CA LEU A 140 16.26 15.90 11.63
C LEU A 140 15.03 15.98 10.72
N VAL A 141 13.84 16.07 11.28
CA VAL A 141 12.61 16.06 10.47
C VAL A 141 12.48 17.32 9.61
N GLU A 142 12.87 18.50 10.14
CA GLU A 142 12.82 19.77 9.41
C GLU A 142 13.77 19.78 8.20
N PRO A 143 15.08 19.45 8.33
CA PRO A 143 15.95 19.33 7.17
C PRO A 143 15.42 18.35 6.10
N VAL A 144 14.86 17.20 6.51
CA VAL A 144 14.30 16.21 5.59
C VAL A 144 13.10 16.81 4.84
N GLN A 145 12.18 17.47 5.55
CA GLN A 145 11.03 18.12 4.94
C GLN A 145 11.44 19.22 3.94
N ILE A 146 12.42 20.06 4.29
CA ILE A 146 12.91 21.11 3.39
C ILE A 146 13.42 20.50 2.09
N VAL A 147 14.28 19.49 2.17
CA VAL A 147 14.82 18.80 0.97
C VAL A 147 13.70 18.16 0.14
N LEU A 148 12.72 17.53 0.78
CA LEU A 148 11.57 16.95 0.05
C LEU A 148 10.78 18.03 -0.69
N ASN A 149 10.50 19.16 -0.06
CA ASN A 149 9.78 20.26 -0.69
C ASN A 149 10.59 20.90 -1.83
N ASP A 150 11.91 21.02 -1.71
CA ASP A 150 12.79 21.46 -2.78
C ASP A 150 12.75 20.50 -3.98
N LEU A 151 12.74 19.18 -3.74
CA LEU A 151 12.62 18.17 -4.79
C LEU A 151 11.24 18.21 -5.47
N ILE A 152 10.18 18.47 -4.72
CA ILE A 152 8.83 18.68 -5.25
C ILE A 152 8.80 19.93 -6.13
N ALA A 153 9.32 21.04 -5.63
CA ALA A 153 9.30 22.33 -6.33
C ALA A 153 10.11 22.34 -7.63
N ASN A 154 11.25 21.63 -7.68
CA ASN A 154 12.11 21.59 -8.87
C ASN A 154 11.77 20.47 -9.87
N GLY A 155 10.70 19.68 -9.61
CA GLY A 155 10.19 18.64 -10.49
C GLY A 155 10.90 17.29 -10.39
N LYS A 156 12.03 17.17 -9.71
CA LYS A 156 12.76 15.89 -9.58
C LYS A 156 11.96 14.81 -8.83
N TYR A 157 11.16 15.23 -7.88
CA TYR A 157 10.25 14.32 -7.16
C TYR A 157 9.28 13.64 -8.14
N ALA A 158 8.63 14.39 -9.02
CA ALA A 158 7.71 13.86 -10.02
C ALA A 158 8.43 12.94 -11.03
N GLU A 159 9.65 13.29 -11.45
CA GLU A 159 10.47 12.44 -12.32
C GLU A 159 10.77 11.09 -11.67
N VAL A 160 11.13 11.08 -10.38
CA VAL A 160 11.37 9.83 -9.64
C VAL A 160 10.11 8.98 -9.53
N LEU A 161 8.98 9.57 -9.13
CA LEU A 161 7.72 8.83 -9.04
C LEU A 161 7.33 8.21 -10.39
N LYS A 162 7.44 8.97 -11.47
CA LYS A 162 7.17 8.49 -12.83
C LYS A 162 8.09 7.34 -13.22
N ALA A 163 9.39 7.44 -12.91
CA ALA A 163 10.35 6.38 -13.20
C ALA A 163 10.00 5.07 -12.50
N TRP A 164 9.31 5.11 -11.36
CA TRP A 164 8.88 3.95 -10.58
C TRP A 164 7.40 3.59 -10.74
N ASN A 165 6.68 4.28 -11.64
CA ASN A 165 5.24 4.08 -11.88
C ASN A 165 4.38 4.36 -10.62
N LEU A 166 4.77 5.38 -9.86
CA LEU A 166 4.15 5.79 -8.59
C LEU A 166 3.51 7.18 -8.68
N ASP A 167 3.19 7.66 -9.87
CA ASP A 167 2.60 8.99 -10.07
C ASP A 167 1.34 9.21 -9.23
N SER A 168 0.53 8.16 -9.06
CA SER A 168 -0.70 8.19 -8.26
C SER A 168 -0.47 8.36 -6.75
N GLU A 169 0.74 8.14 -6.26
CA GLU A 169 1.11 8.29 -4.86
C GLU A 169 1.75 9.66 -4.55
N GLY A 170 1.84 10.54 -5.54
CA GLY A 170 2.45 11.85 -5.41
C GLY A 170 1.72 12.78 -4.45
N ILE A 171 2.48 13.56 -3.69
CA ILE A 171 1.99 14.66 -2.85
C ILE A 171 2.47 15.99 -3.37
N SER A 172 1.72 17.05 -3.14
CA SER A 172 2.07 18.41 -3.56
C SER A 172 3.01 19.13 -2.59
N THR A 173 3.10 18.67 -1.35
CA THR A 173 3.96 19.22 -0.30
C THR A 173 4.26 18.17 0.77
N SER A 174 5.49 18.14 1.25
CA SER A 174 5.88 17.36 2.43
C SER A 174 5.43 18.08 3.69
N GLN A 175 4.79 17.36 4.60
CA GLN A 175 4.32 17.86 5.89
C GLN A 175 5.08 17.18 7.04
N ILE A 176 5.35 17.95 8.10
CA ILE A 176 5.86 17.40 9.36
C ILE A 176 4.68 16.88 10.18
N ASN A 177 4.78 15.63 10.62
CA ASN A 177 3.77 14.97 11.44
C ASN A 177 2.34 15.13 10.91
N PRO A 178 2.07 14.80 9.60
CA PRO A 178 0.72 14.90 9.05
C PRO A 178 -0.26 14.06 9.88
N PRO A 179 -1.58 14.25 9.71
CA PRO A 179 -2.57 13.37 10.32
C PRO A 179 -2.24 11.90 10.02
N GLY A 180 -2.16 11.09 11.06
CA GLY A 180 -1.88 9.66 10.95
C GLY A 180 -3.15 8.82 11.06
N LEU A 181 -3.04 7.52 10.75
CA LEU A 181 -4.11 6.60 11.06
C LEU A 181 -4.35 6.57 12.58
N PRO A 182 -5.63 6.49 13.03
CA PRO A 182 -5.96 6.45 14.43
C PRO A 182 -5.31 5.23 15.12
N LYS A 183 -5.16 5.31 16.43
CA LYS A 183 -4.73 4.19 17.25
C LYS A 183 -5.74 3.04 17.10
N SER A 184 -5.24 1.85 16.92
CA SER A 184 -6.06 0.61 16.83
C SER A 184 -6.34 0.05 18.21
#